data_7d7d1135d2b9be53fbfe7483fb19fa93
#
_entry.id   7d7d1135d2b9be53fbfe7483fb19fa93
#
_cell.length_a   1.000
_cell.length_b   1.000
_cell.length_c   1.000
_cell.angle_alpha   90.00
_cell.angle_beta   90.00
_cell.angle_gamma   90.00
#
_symmetry.space_group_name_H-M   'P 1'
#
loop_
_entity.id
_entity.type
_entity.pdbx_description
1 polymer ?
#
loop_
_entity_poly.entity_id
_entity_poly.type
_entity_poly.pdbx_seq_one_letter_code
_entity_poly.pdbx_strand_id
1 'polypeptide(L)'
;MKLPEPMSWNRAEARTGKFDGRFILGVMTTGIYCLPSCAARPPKPENVRLFITETEAKAAGLRACKRCRPDLYYRGEDENISLFNGLAARVESSPEVFGDASALSRSAGVSLTKLGDLFRDHAHLAPVAWLRRMRVRRAADDLLTGRARIAEVGFGAGFESESVFHRQFLAQMRMTPGAYRALEGAQVFLLHLPVAYRPKEILAYHARDPLAVSERSEGNRIWKALHTEDDPVVLEIAIEPGQAWVKVHARGKIGRTSMAALHGAALKILSLTHDVATFETRHPEFVKARRGLRMPLLPTGFDALCWGIIGQ
;
A
#
# COMPACT_ATOMS: atom_id res chain seq x y z
N MET A 1 0.64 -6.19 39.15
CA MET A 1 0.49 -7.52 38.49
C MET A 1 1.55 -8.44 39.11
N LYS A 2 1.17 -9.62 39.68
CA LYS A 2 2.16 -10.56 40.19
C LYS A 2 2.95 -11.19 39.06
N LEU A 3 4.27 -11.18 39.13
CA LEU A 3 5.13 -11.92 38.20
C LEU A 3 4.83 -13.43 38.33
N PRO A 4 4.74 -14.19 37.22
CA PRO A 4 4.68 -15.63 37.29
C PRO A 4 5.99 -16.16 37.89
N GLU A 5 5.91 -17.25 38.67
CA GLU A 5 7.12 -17.91 39.13
C GLU A 5 7.94 -18.39 37.91
N PRO A 6 9.27 -18.28 37.91
CA PRO A 6 10.12 -18.64 36.76
C PRO A 6 9.95 -20.06 36.24
N MET A 7 9.36 -20.96 37.01
CA MET A 7 9.10 -22.37 36.67
C MET A 7 7.68 -22.64 36.19
N SER A 8 6.74 -21.68 36.29
CA SER A 8 5.31 -21.91 36.00
C SER A 8 4.87 -21.50 34.59
N TRP A 9 5.70 -20.85 33.78
CA TRP A 9 5.35 -20.48 32.45
C TRP A 9 5.81 -21.50 31.41
N ASN A 10 4.87 -21.89 30.51
CA ASN A 10 5.16 -22.85 29.45
C ASN A 10 5.94 -22.16 28.32
N ARG A 11 7.14 -22.62 28.04
CA ARG A 11 8.02 -22.09 26.99
C ARG A 11 7.42 -22.21 25.58
N ALA A 12 6.64 -23.23 25.31
CA ALA A 12 5.97 -23.39 24.02
C ALA A 12 4.93 -22.25 23.84
N GLU A 13 4.19 -21.91 24.88
CA GLU A 13 3.26 -20.78 24.87
C GLU A 13 3.99 -19.41 24.81
N ALA A 14 5.15 -19.27 25.46
CA ALA A 14 5.92 -18.03 25.38
C ALA A 14 6.33 -17.69 23.95
N ARG A 15 6.66 -18.69 23.12
CA ARG A 15 7.03 -18.50 21.71
C ARG A 15 5.89 -18.01 20.82
N THR A 16 4.64 -18.10 21.26
CA THR A 16 3.48 -17.56 20.54
C THR A 16 3.34 -16.04 20.68
N GLY A 17 4.17 -15.39 21.51
CA GLY A 17 4.05 -13.96 21.83
C GLY A 17 2.98 -13.62 22.86
N LYS A 18 2.24 -14.61 23.40
CA LYS A 18 1.14 -14.42 24.38
C LYS A 18 1.57 -13.67 25.64
N PHE A 19 2.86 -13.75 26.01
CA PHE A 19 3.41 -13.12 27.20
C PHE A 19 4.22 -11.86 26.91
N ASP A 20 4.43 -11.49 25.65
CA ASP A 20 5.12 -10.26 25.29
C ASP A 20 4.32 -9.05 25.81
N GLY A 21 5.03 -8.11 26.40
CA GLY A 21 4.40 -6.97 27.09
C GLY A 21 3.92 -7.26 28.52
N ARG A 22 3.87 -8.51 28.98
CA ARG A 22 3.46 -8.85 30.36
C ARG A 22 4.62 -8.88 31.34
N PHE A 23 5.79 -9.34 30.90
CA PHE A 23 7.03 -9.36 31.66
C PHE A 23 8.23 -9.44 30.72
N ILE A 24 9.39 -9.14 31.26
CA ILE A 24 10.71 -9.19 30.60
C ILE A 24 11.50 -10.35 31.15
N LEU A 25 12.14 -11.11 30.28
CA LEU A 25 13.00 -12.24 30.67
C LEU A 25 14.45 -11.81 30.69
N GLY A 26 15.02 -11.69 31.87
CA GLY A 26 16.45 -11.39 32.07
C GLY A 26 17.27 -12.66 32.21
N VAL A 27 18.36 -12.77 31.45
CA VAL A 27 19.34 -13.87 31.54
C VAL A 27 20.57 -13.37 32.28
N MET A 28 20.63 -13.70 33.55
CA MET A 28 21.64 -13.14 34.48
C MET A 28 23.08 -13.48 34.09
N THR A 29 23.31 -14.68 33.55
CA THR A 29 24.66 -15.13 33.13
C THR A 29 25.21 -14.42 31.90
N THR A 30 24.33 -13.88 31.05
CA THR A 30 24.74 -13.19 29.81
C THR A 30 24.56 -11.68 29.88
N GLY A 31 23.90 -11.17 30.92
CA GLY A 31 23.59 -9.76 31.07
C GLY A 31 22.62 -9.24 30.00
N ILE A 32 21.68 -10.11 29.52
CA ILE A 32 20.77 -9.75 28.42
C ILE A 32 19.34 -9.91 28.89
N TYR A 33 18.46 -8.93 28.57
CA TYR A 33 17.02 -9.08 28.70
C TYR A 33 16.33 -9.24 27.33
N CYS A 34 15.30 -10.09 27.30
CA CYS A 34 14.60 -10.53 26.11
C CYS A 34 13.08 -10.42 26.26
N LEU A 35 12.36 -10.39 25.14
CA LEU A 35 10.94 -10.73 25.10
C LEU A 35 10.76 -12.22 25.44
N PRO A 36 9.65 -12.62 26.10
CA PRO A 36 9.31 -14.02 26.33
C PRO A 36 9.32 -14.88 25.06
N SER A 37 8.88 -14.31 23.91
CA SER A 37 8.83 -14.98 22.60
C SER A 37 10.19 -15.12 21.90
N CYS A 38 11.28 -14.62 22.48
CA CYS A 38 12.58 -14.59 21.82
C CYS A 38 12.99 -15.96 21.27
N ALA A 39 13.33 -16.00 19.98
CA ALA A 39 13.76 -17.22 19.27
C ALA A 39 15.21 -17.63 19.58
N ALA A 40 15.89 -17.00 20.54
CA ALA A 40 17.21 -17.40 21.00
C ALA A 40 17.17 -18.74 21.75
N ARG A 41 18.35 -19.39 21.87
CA ARG A 41 18.45 -20.62 22.66
C ARG A 41 17.94 -20.36 24.08
N PRO A 42 17.04 -21.19 24.59
CA PRO A 42 16.48 -21.03 25.92
C PRO A 42 17.57 -21.05 27.01
N PRO A 43 17.58 -20.08 27.92
CA PRO A 43 18.46 -20.14 29.11
C PRO A 43 17.97 -21.24 30.05
N LYS A 44 18.87 -21.68 30.96
CA LYS A 44 18.47 -22.55 32.06
C LYS A 44 17.62 -21.77 33.08
N PRO A 45 16.59 -22.39 33.69
CA PRO A 45 15.67 -21.70 34.61
C PRO A 45 16.36 -20.97 35.75
N GLU A 46 17.38 -21.57 36.32
CA GLU A 46 18.18 -21.00 37.44
C GLU A 46 18.90 -19.68 37.07
N ASN A 47 19.10 -19.41 35.78
CA ASN A 47 19.74 -18.21 35.25
C ASN A 47 18.74 -17.12 34.81
N VAL A 48 17.44 -17.37 35.01
CA VAL A 48 16.39 -16.47 34.58
C VAL A 48 15.84 -15.67 35.75
N ARG A 49 15.74 -14.35 35.55
CA ARG A 49 14.99 -13.44 36.42
C ARG A 49 13.95 -12.71 35.59
N LEU A 50 12.72 -12.59 36.12
CA LEU A 50 11.65 -11.87 35.48
C LEU A 50 11.57 -10.45 36.01
N PHE A 51 11.28 -9.50 35.10
CA PHE A 51 11.09 -8.08 35.39
C PHE A 51 9.78 -7.60 34.83
N ILE A 52 9.16 -6.62 35.44
CA ILE A 52 7.91 -6.00 34.92
C ILE A 52 8.25 -4.92 33.93
N THR A 53 9.31 -4.16 34.16
CA THR A 53 9.67 -3.00 33.34
C THR A 53 11.09 -3.12 32.79
N GLU A 54 11.32 -2.43 31.66
CA GLU A 54 12.64 -2.29 31.06
C GLU A 54 13.63 -1.57 32.00
N THR A 55 13.14 -0.60 32.76
CA THR A 55 13.92 0.16 33.73
C THR A 55 14.48 -0.76 34.83
N GLU A 56 13.67 -1.68 35.34
CA GLU A 56 14.11 -2.65 36.32
C GLU A 56 15.19 -3.60 35.75
N ALA A 57 15.01 -4.07 34.53
CA ALA A 57 15.98 -4.93 33.86
C ALA A 57 17.32 -4.20 33.64
N LYS A 58 17.28 -2.93 33.23
CA LYS A 58 18.48 -2.08 33.08
C LYS A 58 19.16 -1.78 34.39
N ALA A 59 18.40 -1.49 35.45
CA ALA A 59 18.92 -1.27 36.81
C ALA A 59 19.60 -2.52 37.36
N ALA A 60 19.21 -3.73 36.95
CA ALA A 60 19.89 -4.99 37.26
C ALA A 60 21.13 -5.25 36.38
N GLY A 61 21.60 -4.27 35.59
CA GLY A 61 22.79 -4.38 34.75
C GLY A 61 22.57 -5.13 33.42
N LEU A 62 21.32 -5.36 33.02
CA LEU A 62 21.03 -6.08 31.77
C LEU A 62 20.93 -5.11 30.60
N ARG A 63 21.35 -5.57 29.41
CA ARG A 63 21.17 -4.86 28.13
C ARG A 63 20.11 -5.56 27.25
N ALA A 64 19.52 -4.82 26.32
CA ALA A 64 18.57 -5.35 25.38
C ALA A 64 19.16 -6.43 24.46
N CYS A 65 18.40 -7.48 24.22
CA CYS A 65 18.73 -8.51 23.23
C CYS A 65 18.70 -7.92 21.83
N LYS A 66 19.81 -8.04 21.10
CA LYS A 66 19.90 -7.57 19.70
C LYS A 66 19.01 -8.36 18.71
N ARG A 67 18.54 -9.55 19.11
CA ARG A 67 17.73 -10.42 18.24
C ARG A 67 16.25 -10.11 18.30
N CYS A 68 15.67 -9.95 19.50
CA CYS A 68 14.25 -9.67 19.68
C CYS A 68 13.95 -8.20 20.00
N ARG A 69 14.98 -7.36 20.16
CA ARG A 69 14.88 -5.90 20.36
C ARG A 69 13.76 -5.50 21.33
N PRO A 70 13.79 -5.98 22.58
CA PRO A 70 12.75 -5.62 23.55
C PRO A 70 12.70 -4.13 23.84
N ASP A 71 13.82 -3.43 23.69
CA ASP A 71 13.94 -1.98 23.80
C ASP A 71 13.04 -1.23 22.78
N LEU A 72 12.90 -1.74 21.56
CA LEU A 72 11.99 -1.18 20.54
C LEU A 72 10.55 -1.58 20.83
N TYR A 73 10.33 -2.86 21.14
CA TYR A 73 9.01 -3.38 21.46
C TYR A 73 8.29 -2.58 22.56
N TYR A 74 8.97 -2.32 23.70
CA TYR A 74 8.37 -1.58 24.81
C TYR A 74 8.21 -0.08 24.56
N ARG A 75 8.87 0.46 23.52
CA ARG A 75 8.63 1.82 23.03
C ARG A 75 7.53 1.89 21.98
N GLY A 76 6.97 0.75 21.57
CA GLY A 76 6.01 0.68 20.46
C GLY A 76 6.67 0.93 19.10
N GLU A 77 7.99 0.80 19.00
CA GLU A 77 8.75 0.99 17.77
C GLU A 77 8.97 -0.37 17.08
N ASP A 78 8.58 -0.46 15.81
CA ASP A 78 8.92 -1.59 14.95
C ASP A 78 10.08 -1.19 14.03
N GLU A 79 11.23 -1.82 14.22
CA GLU A 79 12.42 -1.58 13.38
C GLU A 79 12.15 -1.88 11.90
N ASN A 80 11.31 -2.88 11.61
CA ASN A 80 10.96 -3.23 10.24
C ASN A 80 10.07 -2.16 9.60
N ILE A 81 9.10 -1.63 10.35
CA ILE A 81 8.26 -0.50 9.88
C ILE A 81 9.13 0.72 9.63
N SER A 82 10.02 1.07 10.55
CA SER A 82 10.91 2.22 10.41
C SER A 82 11.87 2.05 9.22
N LEU A 83 12.43 0.86 9.05
CA LEU A 83 13.30 0.53 7.92
C LEU A 83 12.54 0.57 6.59
N PHE A 84 11.33 -0.02 6.55
CA PHE A 84 10.47 0.01 5.37
C PHE A 84 10.09 1.46 5.00
N ASN A 85 9.61 2.25 5.96
CA ASN A 85 9.21 3.64 5.72
C ASN A 85 10.39 4.50 5.23
N GLY A 86 11.57 4.33 5.81
CA GLY A 86 12.78 5.03 5.37
C GLY A 86 13.21 4.65 3.95
N LEU A 87 13.09 3.38 3.57
CA LEU A 87 13.36 2.94 2.19
C LEU A 87 12.27 3.42 1.24
N ALA A 88 11.00 3.32 1.63
CA ALA A 88 9.85 3.76 0.85
C ALA A 88 9.96 5.25 0.51
N ALA A 89 10.23 6.10 1.48
CA ALA A 89 10.40 7.54 1.27
C ALA A 89 11.53 7.87 0.27
N ARG A 90 12.66 7.16 0.33
CA ARG A 90 13.76 7.33 -0.64
C ARG A 90 13.37 6.92 -2.05
N VAL A 91 12.68 5.80 -2.19
CA VAL A 91 12.22 5.34 -3.51
C VAL A 91 11.10 6.23 -4.06
N GLU A 92 10.21 6.74 -3.22
CA GLU A 92 9.18 7.69 -3.63
C GLU A 92 9.78 9.02 -4.14
N SER A 93 10.82 9.50 -3.48
CA SER A 93 11.47 10.75 -3.91
C SER A 93 12.31 10.59 -5.16
N SER A 94 12.99 9.45 -5.35
CA SER A 94 13.95 9.23 -6.44
C SER A 94 13.96 7.76 -6.91
N PRO A 95 12.88 7.29 -7.55
CA PRO A 95 12.79 5.89 -7.98
C PRO A 95 13.79 5.51 -9.08
N GLU A 96 14.27 6.48 -9.84
CA GLU A 96 15.28 6.32 -10.91
C GLU A 96 16.65 5.89 -10.40
N VAL A 97 16.99 6.20 -9.15
CA VAL A 97 18.28 5.85 -8.53
C VAL A 97 18.42 4.34 -8.30
N PHE A 98 17.32 3.63 -8.18
CA PHE A 98 17.31 2.20 -7.89
C PHE A 98 17.13 1.38 -9.18
N GLY A 99 18.15 0.66 -9.63
CA GLY A 99 18.05 -0.20 -10.82
C GLY A 99 17.13 -1.41 -10.60
N ASP A 100 17.35 -2.11 -9.49
CA ASP A 100 16.75 -3.42 -9.21
C ASP A 100 16.55 -3.68 -7.70
N ALA A 101 16.13 -4.91 -7.35
CA ALA A 101 15.99 -5.34 -5.97
C ALA A 101 17.32 -5.36 -5.20
N SER A 102 18.45 -5.61 -5.89
CA SER A 102 19.77 -5.64 -5.28
C SER A 102 20.19 -4.22 -4.85
N ALA A 103 19.88 -3.21 -5.65
CA ALA A 103 20.10 -1.81 -5.30
C ALA A 103 19.26 -1.40 -4.08
N LEU A 104 18.00 -1.81 -4.01
CA LEU A 104 17.12 -1.61 -2.85
C LEU A 104 17.69 -2.29 -1.59
N SER A 105 18.13 -3.55 -1.71
CA SER A 105 18.70 -4.35 -0.63
C SER A 105 19.98 -3.68 -0.07
N ARG A 106 20.90 -3.27 -0.93
CA ARG A 106 22.12 -2.54 -0.52
C ARG A 106 21.77 -1.22 0.18
N SER A 107 20.83 -0.46 -0.39
CA SER A 107 20.40 0.83 0.16
C SER A 107 19.75 0.70 1.55
N ALA A 108 19.04 -0.41 1.80
CA ALA A 108 18.42 -0.71 3.09
C ALA A 108 19.38 -1.40 4.08
N GLY A 109 20.56 -1.87 3.64
CA GLY A 109 21.51 -2.62 4.48
C GLY A 109 20.98 -3.99 4.91
N VAL A 110 20.13 -4.63 4.08
CA VAL A 110 19.51 -5.94 4.39
C VAL A 110 19.73 -6.93 3.27
N SER A 111 19.55 -8.24 3.55
CA SER A 111 19.56 -9.27 2.52
C SER A 111 18.33 -9.18 1.59
N LEU A 112 18.41 -9.77 0.38
CA LEU A 112 17.28 -9.85 -0.54
C LEU A 112 16.07 -10.56 0.07
N THR A 113 16.29 -11.61 0.87
CA THR A 113 15.22 -12.33 1.60
C THR A 113 14.52 -11.38 2.57
N LYS A 114 15.29 -10.68 3.41
CA LYS A 114 14.72 -9.72 4.37
C LYS A 114 13.99 -8.57 3.67
N LEU A 115 14.53 -8.07 2.54
CA LEU A 115 13.86 -7.08 1.71
C LEU A 115 12.50 -7.60 1.21
N GLY A 116 12.47 -8.85 0.70
CA GLY A 116 11.23 -9.49 0.26
C GLY A 116 10.19 -9.61 1.36
N ASP A 117 10.61 -9.98 2.58
CA ASP A 117 9.75 -10.07 3.76
C ASP A 117 9.19 -8.69 4.14
N LEU A 118 10.04 -7.65 4.22
CA LEU A 118 9.62 -6.28 4.51
C LEU A 118 8.54 -5.79 3.54
N PHE A 119 8.74 -5.99 2.24
CA PHE A 119 7.77 -5.53 1.23
C PHE A 119 6.49 -6.36 1.21
N ARG A 120 6.56 -7.66 1.51
CA ARG A 120 5.37 -8.51 1.66
C ARG A 120 4.53 -8.08 2.85
N ASP A 121 5.16 -7.83 3.99
CA ASP A 121 4.48 -7.54 5.25
C ASP A 121 3.91 -6.11 5.30
N HIS A 122 4.58 -5.13 4.70
CA HIS A 122 4.19 -3.71 4.80
C HIS A 122 3.62 -3.10 3.51
N ALA A 123 3.96 -3.64 2.33
CA ALA A 123 3.44 -3.14 1.04
C ALA A 123 2.55 -4.15 0.31
N HIS A 124 2.52 -5.42 0.74
CA HIS A 124 1.81 -6.52 0.09
C HIS A 124 2.20 -6.71 -1.39
N LEU A 125 3.39 -6.25 -1.77
CA LEU A 125 3.95 -6.30 -3.12
C LEU A 125 5.39 -6.81 -3.08
N ALA A 126 5.88 -7.36 -4.20
CA ALA A 126 7.31 -7.61 -4.37
C ALA A 126 8.07 -6.28 -4.51
N PRO A 127 9.33 -6.17 -4.02
CA PRO A 127 10.13 -4.94 -4.08
C PRO A 127 10.21 -4.32 -5.47
N VAL A 128 10.45 -5.14 -6.51
CA VAL A 128 10.53 -4.66 -7.91
C VAL A 128 9.18 -4.19 -8.44
N ALA A 129 8.08 -4.85 -8.04
CA ALA A 129 6.74 -4.42 -8.44
C ALA A 129 6.40 -3.06 -7.83
N TRP A 130 6.79 -2.85 -6.57
CA TRP A 130 6.62 -1.57 -5.89
C TRP A 130 7.49 -0.47 -6.51
N LEU A 131 8.77 -0.74 -6.82
CA LEU A 131 9.66 0.19 -7.51
C LEU A 131 9.07 0.62 -8.87
N ARG A 132 8.58 -0.33 -9.67
CA ARG A 132 7.91 -0.03 -10.95
C ARG A 132 6.70 0.89 -10.76
N ARG A 133 5.93 0.67 -9.69
CA ARG A 133 4.78 1.51 -9.36
C ARG A 133 5.21 2.95 -9.05
N MET A 134 6.30 3.14 -8.32
CA MET A 134 6.84 4.48 -8.02
C MET A 134 7.40 5.16 -9.27
N ARG A 135 8.09 4.43 -10.16
CA ARG A 135 8.54 4.95 -11.46
C ARG A 135 7.38 5.43 -12.34
N VAL A 136 6.27 4.67 -12.41
CA VAL A 136 5.08 5.13 -13.15
C VAL A 136 4.50 6.38 -12.52
N ARG A 137 4.44 6.47 -11.20
CA ARG A 137 3.96 7.64 -10.47
C ARG A 137 4.81 8.87 -10.78
N ARG A 138 6.13 8.75 -10.67
CA ARG A 138 7.07 9.80 -11.04
C ARG A 138 6.88 10.26 -12.48
N ALA A 139 6.80 9.32 -13.43
CA ALA A 139 6.54 9.64 -14.83
C ALA A 139 5.21 10.35 -15.04
N ALA A 140 4.15 9.97 -14.29
CA ALA A 140 2.85 10.63 -14.37
C ALA A 140 2.93 12.09 -13.91
N ASP A 141 3.63 12.37 -12.81
CA ASP A 141 3.84 13.73 -12.30
C ASP A 141 4.64 14.57 -13.30
N ASP A 142 5.72 14.01 -13.88
CA ASP A 142 6.55 14.68 -14.88
C ASP A 142 5.79 14.93 -16.21
N LEU A 143 4.88 14.03 -16.61
CA LEU A 143 4.01 14.22 -17.79
C LEU A 143 3.03 15.37 -17.61
N LEU A 144 2.53 15.61 -16.40
CA LEU A 144 1.60 16.70 -16.12
C LEU A 144 2.32 18.06 -15.97
N THR A 145 3.56 18.08 -15.50
CA THR A 145 4.27 19.31 -15.17
C THR A 145 5.26 19.74 -16.25
N GLY A 146 5.84 18.79 -16.99
CA GLY A 146 6.94 19.01 -17.92
C GLY A 146 6.53 19.01 -19.40
N ARG A 147 7.46 19.53 -20.25
CA ARG A 147 7.35 19.53 -21.71
C ARG A 147 8.33 18.54 -22.38
N ALA A 148 9.09 17.77 -21.58
CA ALA A 148 10.04 16.78 -22.07
C ALA A 148 9.35 15.73 -22.98
N ARG A 149 10.08 15.13 -23.90
CA ARG A 149 9.52 14.04 -24.75
C ARG A 149 9.06 12.88 -23.89
N ILE A 150 8.03 12.15 -24.32
CA ILE A 150 7.48 11.01 -23.57
C ILE A 150 8.56 9.98 -23.25
N ALA A 151 9.43 9.67 -24.21
CA ALA A 151 10.56 8.77 -24.01
C ALA A 151 11.54 9.28 -22.94
N GLU A 152 11.87 10.57 -22.96
CA GLU A 152 12.74 11.21 -21.96
C GLU A 152 12.16 11.11 -20.54
N VAL A 153 10.84 11.32 -20.40
CA VAL A 153 10.14 11.13 -19.12
C VAL A 153 10.24 9.69 -18.65
N GLY A 154 10.06 8.72 -19.54
CA GLY A 154 10.21 7.31 -19.20
C GLY A 154 11.62 6.96 -18.69
N PHE A 155 12.66 7.38 -19.40
CA PHE A 155 14.05 7.20 -18.99
C PHE A 155 14.36 7.97 -17.70
N GLY A 156 13.91 9.20 -17.56
CA GLY A 156 14.07 10.02 -16.35
C GLY A 156 13.42 9.40 -15.13
N ALA A 157 12.34 8.65 -15.30
CA ALA A 157 11.69 7.89 -14.22
C ALA A 157 12.39 6.55 -13.91
N GLY A 158 13.46 6.19 -14.62
CA GLY A 158 14.27 4.99 -14.39
C GLY A 158 13.86 3.76 -15.21
N PHE A 159 13.06 3.92 -16.27
CA PHE A 159 12.79 2.82 -17.20
C PHE A 159 13.94 2.65 -18.19
N GLU A 160 14.30 1.40 -18.47
CA GLU A 160 15.42 1.05 -19.38
C GLU A 160 14.99 1.05 -20.86
N SER A 161 13.68 0.97 -21.12
CA SER A 161 13.16 1.02 -22.50
C SER A 161 11.79 1.67 -22.56
N GLU A 162 11.53 2.35 -23.68
CA GLU A 162 10.26 3.00 -23.97
C GLU A 162 9.08 2.00 -24.02
N SER A 163 9.29 0.83 -24.59
CA SER A 163 8.27 -0.22 -24.68
C SER A 163 7.84 -0.73 -23.29
N VAL A 164 8.80 -0.92 -22.36
CA VAL A 164 8.51 -1.31 -20.99
C VAL A 164 7.78 -0.19 -20.27
N PHE A 165 8.23 1.06 -20.45
CA PHE A 165 7.55 2.22 -19.89
C PHE A 165 6.10 2.31 -20.33
N HIS A 166 5.82 2.32 -21.63
CA HIS A 166 4.46 2.41 -22.18
C HIS A 166 3.56 1.29 -21.66
N ARG A 167 4.04 0.05 -21.63
CA ARG A 167 3.29 -1.10 -21.13
C ARG A 167 2.96 -0.99 -19.64
N GLN A 168 3.95 -0.61 -18.81
CA GLN A 168 3.75 -0.47 -17.36
C GLN A 168 2.85 0.72 -17.03
N PHE A 169 3.01 1.82 -17.75
CA PHE A 169 2.17 3.01 -17.60
C PHE A 169 0.71 2.70 -17.94
N LEU A 170 0.45 2.08 -19.10
CA LEU A 170 -0.89 1.67 -19.50
C LEU A 170 -1.51 0.67 -18.50
N ALA A 171 -0.74 -0.28 -18.02
CA ALA A 171 -1.22 -1.27 -17.05
C ALA A 171 -1.66 -0.63 -15.72
N GLN A 172 -0.95 0.41 -15.27
CA GLN A 172 -1.22 1.06 -13.98
C GLN A 172 -2.19 2.23 -14.11
N MET A 173 -2.02 3.09 -15.13
CA MET A 173 -2.81 4.31 -15.32
C MET A 173 -4.03 4.11 -16.20
N ARG A 174 -4.18 2.92 -16.83
CA ARG A 174 -5.27 2.57 -17.74
C ARG A 174 -5.42 3.48 -18.97
N MET A 175 -4.38 4.23 -19.28
CA MET A 175 -4.27 5.08 -20.47
C MET A 175 -2.80 5.21 -20.89
N THR A 176 -2.56 5.62 -22.14
CA THR A 176 -1.20 5.81 -22.64
C THR A 176 -0.55 7.05 -22.01
N PRO A 177 0.81 7.14 -21.94
CA PRO A 177 1.49 8.34 -21.46
C PRO A 177 1.08 9.62 -22.21
N GLY A 178 0.85 9.52 -23.54
CA GLY A 178 0.40 10.65 -24.35
C GLY A 178 -1.00 11.12 -23.99
N ALA A 179 -1.94 10.18 -23.81
CA ALA A 179 -3.30 10.48 -23.38
C ALA A 179 -3.31 11.08 -21.96
N TYR A 180 -2.46 10.57 -21.06
CA TYR A 180 -2.34 11.11 -19.69
C TYR A 180 -1.82 12.55 -19.69
N ARG A 181 -0.81 12.86 -20.51
CA ARG A 181 -0.34 14.24 -20.69
C ARG A 181 -1.43 15.18 -21.20
N ALA A 182 -2.28 14.68 -22.08
CA ALA A 182 -3.39 15.45 -22.67
C ALA A 182 -4.58 15.67 -21.72
N LEU A 183 -4.53 15.15 -20.48
CA LEU A 183 -5.57 15.40 -19.46
C LEU A 183 -5.68 16.88 -19.10
N GLU A 184 -4.59 17.65 -19.25
CA GLU A 184 -4.64 19.10 -19.01
C GLU A 184 -5.64 19.77 -19.96
N GLY A 185 -6.70 20.33 -19.38
CA GLY A 185 -7.78 21.01 -20.13
C GLY A 185 -8.74 20.08 -20.85
N ALA A 186 -8.57 18.75 -20.73
CA ALA A 186 -9.53 17.80 -21.29
C ALA A 186 -10.80 17.76 -20.43
N GLN A 187 -11.95 17.74 -21.11
CA GLN A 187 -13.24 17.48 -20.44
C GLN A 187 -13.65 16.00 -20.48
N VAL A 188 -13.00 15.22 -21.33
CA VAL A 188 -13.29 13.80 -21.52
C VAL A 188 -12.00 13.03 -21.70
N PHE A 189 -11.89 11.87 -21.05
CA PHE A 189 -10.78 10.95 -21.24
C PHE A 189 -11.24 9.49 -21.23
N LEU A 190 -10.40 8.62 -21.79
CA LEU A 190 -10.66 7.18 -21.95
C LEU A 190 -9.78 6.37 -20.99
N LEU A 191 -10.39 5.39 -20.32
CA LEU A 191 -9.68 4.37 -19.52
C LEU A 191 -9.85 3.00 -20.17
N HIS A 192 -8.75 2.26 -20.34
CA HIS A 192 -8.76 0.88 -20.81
C HIS A 192 -9.16 -0.08 -19.70
N LEU A 193 -10.18 -0.89 -19.91
CA LEU A 193 -10.63 -1.89 -18.96
C LEU A 193 -9.92 -3.23 -19.19
N PRO A 194 -9.66 -4.03 -18.13
CA PRO A 194 -9.13 -5.38 -18.26
C PRO A 194 -10.09 -6.30 -19.01
N VAL A 195 -9.55 -7.32 -19.71
CA VAL A 195 -10.34 -8.29 -20.49
C VAL A 195 -11.46 -8.96 -19.68
N ALA A 196 -11.20 -9.30 -18.41
CA ALA A 196 -12.18 -9.96 -17.52
C ALA A 196 -12.95 -8.95 -16.65
N TYR A 197 -13.07 -7.67 -17.08
CA TYR A 197 -13.79 -6.67 -16.31
C TYR A 197 -15.28 -6.97 -16.24
N ARG A 198 -15.88 -6.84 -15.05
CA ARG A 198 -17.29 -7.14 -14.77
C ARG A 198 -18.07 -5.86 -14.47
N PRO A 199 -18.60 -5.18 -15.47
CA PRO A 199 -19.28 -3.88 -15.29
C PRO A 199 -20.55 -3.97 -14.44
N LYS A 200 -21.29 -5.08 -14.53
CA LYS A 200 -22.57 -5.24 -13.81
C LYS A 200 -22.42 -5.11 -12.30
N GLU A 201 -21.39 -5.72 -11.72
CA GLU A 201 -21.14 -5.69 -10.29
C GLU A 201 -20.70 -4.29 -9.82
N ILE A 202 -19.93 -3.58 -10.64
CA ILE A 202 -19.53 -2.20 -10.36
C ILE A 202 -20.74 -1.27 -10.41
N LEU A 203 -21.57 -1.37 -11.45
CA LEU A 203 -22.79 -0.56 -11.58
C LEU A 203 -23.77 -0.84 -10.44
N ALA A 204 -23.97 -2.12 -10.08
CA ALA A 204 -24.83 -2.51 -8.95
C ALA A 204 -24.33 -1.96 -7.62
N TYR A 205 -23.00 -1.94 -7.41
CA TYR A 205 -22.42 -1.35 -6.21
C TYR A 205 -22.74 0.15 -6.11
N HIS A 206 -22.62 0.90 -7.20
CA HIS A 206 -22.92 2.34 -7.23
C HIS A 206 -24.43 2.67 -7.26
N ALA A 207 -25.28 1.68 -7.52
CA ALA A 207 -26.74 1.80 -7.45
C ALA A 207 -27.35 1.36 -6.11
N ARG A 208 -26.51 0.93 -5.13
CA ARG A 208 -27.00 0.32 -3.86
C ARG A 208 -27.81 1.25 -2.98
N ASP A 209 -27.57 2.55 -3.05
CA ASP A 209 -28.30 3.56 -2.29
C ASP A 209 -29.08 4.48 -3.24
N PRO A 210 -30.39 4.27 -3.38
CA PRO A 210 -31.23 5.08 -4.29
C PRO A 210 -31.44 6.51 -3.76
N LEU A 211 -31.12 6.78 -2.49
CA LEU A 211 -31.25 8.09 -1.87
C LEU A 211 -29.93 8.88 -1.86
N ALA A 212 -28.84 8.31 -2.41
CA ALA A 212 -27.55 8.98 -2.47
C ALA A 212 -27.63 10.28 -3.27
N VAL A 213 -27.26 11.39 -2.64
CA VAL A 213 -27.27 12.72 -3.26
C VAL A 213 -25.99 13.04 -4.04
N SER A 214 -24.90 12.34 -3.72
CA SER A 214 -23.57 12.56 -4.34
C SER A 214 -23.20 11.52 -5.39
N GLU A 215 -24.07 10.52 -5.60
CA GLU A 215 -23.81 9.38 -6.49
C GLU A 215 -25.11 8.91 -7.14
N ARG A 216 -25.03 8.58 -8.42
CA ARG A 216 -26.13 7.98 -9.17
C ARG A 216 -25.58 6.97 -10.15
N SER A 217 -26.27 5.85 -10.34
CA SER A 217 -25.98 4.87 -11.39
C SER A 217 -27.24 4.56 -12.18
N GLU A 218 -27.16 4.63 -13.52
CA GLU A 218 -28.28 4.35 -14.42
C GLU A 218 -27.75 3.77 -15.74
N GLY A 219 -28.30 2.63 -16.14
CA GLY A 219 -27.84 1.92 -17.34
C GLY A 219 -26.38 1.50 -17.20
N ASN A 220 -25.54 1.96 -18.12
CA ASN A 220 -24.09 1.73 -18.11
C ASN A 220 -23.28 2.92 -17.56
N ARG A 221 -23.92 3.87 -16.88
CA ARG A 221 -23.31 5.12 -16.43
C ARG A 221 -23.33 5.26 -14.92
N ILE A 222 -22.28 5.91 -14.40
CA ILE A 222 -22.13 6.32 -13.01
C ILE A 222 -21.88 7.83 -13.02
N TRP A 223 -22.59 8.57 -12.16
CA TRP A 223 -22.32 9.98 -11.86
C TRP A 223 -21.87 10.06 -10.41
N LYS A 224 -20.75 10.72 -10.17
CA LYS A 224 -20.20 10.94 -8.82
C LYS A 224 -19.81 12.39 -8.64
N ALA A 225 -20.40 13.06 -7.65
CA ALA A 225 -19.98 14.39 -7.24
C ALA A 225 -18.72 14.29 -6.41
N LEU A 226 -17.73 15.13 -6.73
CA LEU A 226 -16.43 15.21 -6.07
C LEU A 226 -16.07 16.67 -5.84
N HIS A 227 -15.28 16.92 -4.81
CA HIS A 227 -14.67 18.23 -4.56
C HIS A 227 -13.21 18.18 -5.02
N THR A 228 -12.78 19.15 -5.80
CA THR A 228 -11.39 19.36 -6.18
C THR A 228 -10.87 20.65 -5.54
N GLU A 229 -9.57 20.90 -5.65
CA GLU A 229 -8.98 22.17 -5.20
C GLU A 229 -9.51 23.37 -5.99
N ASP A 230 -9.88 23.16 -7.27
CA ASP A 230 -10.36 24.23 -8.14
C ASP A 230 -11.87 24.49 -7.95
N ASP A 231 -12.70 23.45 -8.10
CA ASP A 231 -14.17 23.59 -8.14
C ASP A 231 -14.84 22.24 -7.81
N PRO A 232 -16.08 22.23 -7.29
CA PRO A 232 -16.89 21.02 -7.27
C PRO A 232 -17.17 20.52 -8.70
N VAL A 233 -17.04 19.20 -8.90
CA VAL A 233 -17.24 18.58 -10.21
C VAL A 233 -18.16 17.37 -10.11
N VAL A 234 -18.74 16.98 -11.23
CA VAL A 234 -19.38 15.68 -11.38
C VAL A 234 -18.61 14.87 -12.42
N LEU A 235 -18.13 13.69 -12.02
CA LEU A 235 -17.64 12.71 -12.96
C LEU A 235 -18.82 11.91 -13.50
N GLU A 236 -18.96 11.88 -14.80
CA GLU A 236 -19.83 10.96 -15.53
C GLU A 236 -18.96 9.88 -16.16
N ILE A 237 -19.16 8.62 -15.77
CA ILE A 237 -18.39 7.47 -16.25
C ILE A 237 -19.32 6.55 -17.03
N ALA A 238 -19.11 6.44 -18.34
CA ALA A 238 -19.83 5.51 -19.20
C ALA A 238 -18.97 4.26 -19.46
N ILE A 239 -19.47 3.09 -19.04
CA ILE A 239 -18.75 1.80 -19.17
C ILE A 239 -19.19 1.10 -20.45
N GLU A 240 -18.22 0.79 -21.31
CA GLU A 240 -18.39 0.08 -22.57
C GLU A 240 -17.50 -1.17 -22.61
N PRO A 241 -17.68 -2.09 -23.55
CA PRO A 241 -16.80 -3.24 -23.68
C PRO A 241 -15.33 -2.84 -23.88
N GLY A 242 -14.47 -3.21 -22.93
CA GLY A 242 -13.03 -2.95 -22.97
C GLY A 242 -12.60 -1.52 -22.62
N GLN A 243 -13.51 -0.61 -22.37
CA GLN A 243 -13.18 0.80 -22.11
C GLN A 243 -14.21 1.50 -21.21
N ALA A 244 -13.80 2.62 -20.60
CA ALA A 244 -14.70 3.52 -19.89
C ALA A 244 -14.39 4.97 -20.30
N TRP A 245 -15.41 5.70 -20.70
CA TRP A 245 -15.35 7.13 -20.96
C TRP A 245 -15.65 7.90 -19.70
N VAL A 246 -14.76 8.80 -19.34
CA VAL A 246 -14.91 9.67 -18.17
C VAL A 246 -15.07 11.10 -18.64
N LYS A 247 -16.20 11.71 -18.33
CA LYS A 247 -16.50 13.11 -18.62
C LYS A 247 -16.52 13.90 -17.32
N VAL A 248 -15.84 15.03 -17.33
CA VAL A 248 -15.74 15.94 -16.20
C VAL A 248 -16.70 17.11 -16.43
N HIS A 249 -17.71 17.22 -15.60
CA HIS A 249 -18.63 18.34 -15.59
C HIS A 249 -18.20 19.32 -14.49
N ALA A 250 -17.65 20.45 -14.88
CA ALA A 250 -17.20 21.53 -14.00
C ALA A 250 -17.75 22.86 -14.47
N ARG A 251 -17.86 23.85 -13.58
CA ARG A 251 -18.28 25.22 -13.92
C ARG A 251 -17.13 26.02 -14.51
N GLY A 252 -15.92 25.76 -14.03
CA GLY A 252 -14.70 26.46 -14.42
C GLY A 252 -13.68 25.54 -15.09
N LYS A 253 -12.49 26.09 -15.34
CA LYS A 253 -11.35 25.34 -15.87
C LYS A 253 -10.73 24.54 -14.73
N ILE A 254 -10.52 23.24 -14.96
CA ILE A 254 -9.89 22.34 -14.02
C ILE A 254 -8.38 22.29 -14.29
N GLY A 255 -7.60 22.54 -13.27
CA GLY A 255 -6.13 22.50 -13.30
C GLY A 255 -5.56 21.09 -13.38
N ARG A 256 -4.26 20.98 -13.64
CA ARG A 256 -3.54 19.70 -13.81
C ARG A 256 -3.65 18.80 -12.59
N THR A 257 -3.42 19.33 -11.40
CA THR A 257 -3.46 18.60 -10.14
C THR A 257 -4.83 18.00 -9.91
N SER A 258 -5.89 18.79 -10.10
CA SER A 258 -7.27 18.32 -9.98
C SER A 258 -7.62 17.29 -11.05
N MET A 259 -7.15 17.43 -12.30
CA MET A 259 -7.36 16.42 -13.34
C MET A 259 -6.67 15.08 -13.00
N ALA A 260 -5.45 15.11 -12.45
CA ALA A 260 -4.77 13.92 -11.97
C ALA A 260 -5.53 13.25 -10.81
N ALA A 261 -6.05 14.04 -9.88
CA ALA A 261 -6.88 13.55 -8.77
C ALA A 261 -8.18 12.92 -9.27
N LEU A 262 -8.85 13.54 -10.27
CA LEU A 262 -10.07 13.02 -10.89
C LEU A 262 -9.81 11.73 -11.67
N HIS A 263 -8.69 11.62 -12.39
CA HIS A 263 -8.26 10.37 -12.99
C HIS A 263 -8.07 9.28 -11.93
N GLY A 264 -7.37 9.59 -10.83
CA GLY A 264 -7.19 8.66 -9.69
C GLY A 264 -8.52 8.25 -9.04
N ALA A 265 -9.48 9.18 -8.92
CA ALA A 265 -10.83 8.90 -8.42
C ALA A 265 -11.58 7.96 -9.37
N ALA A 266 -11.52 8.19 -10.69
CA ALA A 266 -12.13 7.31 -11.67
C ALA A 266 -11.57 5.89 -11.62
N LEU A 267 -10.23 5.73 -11.44
CA LEU A 267 -9.61 4.42 -11.24
C LEU A 267 -10.12 3.70 -9.99
N LYS A 268 -10.35 4.43 -8.89
CA LYS A 268 -10.91 3.87 -7.64
C LYS A 268 -12.38 3.47 -7.80
N ILE A 269 -13.20 4.35 -8.36
CA ILE A 269 -14.63 4.10 -8.63
C ILE A 269 -14.79 2.83 -9.48
N LEU A 270 -13.97 2.68 -10.53
CA LEU A 270 -13.96 1.50 -11.40
C LEU A 270 -13.15 0.32 -10.84
N SER A 271 -12.58 0.42 -9.64
CA SER A 271 -11.75 -0.63 -9.03
C SER A 271 -10.58 -1.09 -9.92
N LEU A 272 -9.89 -0.16 -10.57
CA LEU A 272 -8.78 -0.43 -11.48
C LEU A 272 -7.39 -0.30 -10.83
N THR A 273 -7.33 0.03 -9.54
CA THR A 273 -6.08 0.22 -8.78
C THR A 273 -5.49 -1.08 -8.25
N HIS A 274 -6.25 -2.17 -8.22
CA HIS A 274 -5.82 -3.47 -7.71
C HIS A 274 -5.42 -4.43 -8.84
N ASP A 275 -4.37 -5.20 -8.61
CA ASP A 275 -3.96 -6.31 -9.50
C ASP A 275 -4.75 -7.58 -9.16
N VAL A 276 -5.99 -7.63 -9.63
CA VAL A 276 -6.90 -8.76 -9.44
C VAL A 276 -6.37 -10.01 -10.14
N ALA A 277 -5.70 -9.89 -11.29
CA ALA A 277 -5.20 -11.04 -12.04
C ALA A 277 -4.12 -11.81 -11.27
N THR A 278 -3.22 -11.11 -10.59
CA THR A 278 -2.22 -11.74 -9.71
C THR A 278 -2.87 -12.45 -8.52
N PHE A 279 -3.88 -11.84 -7.89
CA PHE A 279 -4.64 -12.48 -6.81
C PHE A 279 -5.33 -13.77 -7.30
N GLU A 280 -6.03 -13.71 -8.42
CA GLU A 280 -6.75 -14.85 -9.02
C GLU A 280 -5.82 -15.99 -9.39
N THR A 281 -4.61 -15.68 -9.85
CA THR A 281 -3.58 -16.68 -10.18
C THR A 281 -3.03 -17.37 -8.94
N ARG A 282 -2.88 -16.63 -7.84
CA ARG A 282 -2.33 -17.16 -6.57
C ARG A 282 -3.38 -17.94 -5.77
N HIS A 283 -4.64 -17.59 -5.92
CA HIS A 283 -5.75 -18.08 -5.11
C HIS A 283 -6.92 -18.57 -5.97
N PRO A 284 -6.70 -19.54 -6.88
CA PRO A 284 -7.74 -20.03 -7.78
C PRO A 284 -8.92 -20.65 -7.03
N GLU A 285 -8.71 -21.15 -5.81
CA GLU A 285 -9.73 -21.72 -4.93
C GLU A 285 -10.84 -20.73 -4.54
N PHE A 286 -10.52 -19.44 -4.45
CA PHE A 286 -11.50 -18.37 -4.15
C PHE A 286 -12.19 -17.81 -5.39
N VAL A 287 -11.64 -18.02 -6.57
CA VAL A 287 -12.07 -17.34 -7.79
C VAL A 287 -13.29 -18.01 -8.41
N LYS A 288 -13.25 -19.32 -8.70
CA LYS A 288 -14.33 -20.10 -9.31
C LYS A 288 -15.17 -19.28 -10.31
N ALA A 289 -16.47 -19.09 -10.02
CA ALA A 289 -17.40 -18.29 -10.86
C ALA A 289 -17.24 -16.77 -10.69
N ARG A 290 -16.30 -16.30 -9.87
CA ARG A 290 -16.10 -14.87 -9.52
C ARG A 290 -14.91 -14.23 -10.22
N ARG A 291 -14.38 -14.85 -11.27
CA ARG A 291 -13.26 -14.31 -12.03
C ARG A 291 -13.56 -12.89 -12.53
N GLY A 292 -12.58 -11.98 -12.36
CA GLY A 292 -12.73 -10.58 -12.73
C GLY A 292 -13.53 -9.73 -11.75
N LEU A 293 -14.03 -10.31 -10.64
CA LEU A 293 -14.72 -9.54 -9.61
C LEU A 293 -13.78 -8.50 -8.99
N ARG A 294 -14.29 -7.28 -8.83
CA ARG A 294 -13.54 -6.17 -8.27
C ARG A 294 -14.35 -5.49 -7.18
N MET A 295 -13.67 -4.99 -6.17
CA MET A 295 -14.28 -4.21 -5.10
C MET A 295 -14.05 -2.73 -5.37
N PRO A 296 -15.09 -1.93 -5.64
CA PRO A 296 -14.95 -0.49 -5.77
C PRO A 296 -14.34 0.13 -4.51
N LEU A 297 -13.51 1.14 -4.72
CA LEU A 297 -12.92 1.91 -3.64
C LEU A 297 -13.62 3.26 -3.54
N LEU A 298 -13.65 3.79 -2.34
CA LEU A 298 -14.12 5.15 -2.13
C LEU A 298 -13.13 6.14 -2.75
N PRO A 299 -13.60 7.14 -3.51
CA PRO A 299 -12.73 8.00 -4.30
C PRO A 299 -11.83 8.90 -3.43
N THR A 300 -12.34 9.34 -2.26
CA THR A 300 -11.62 10.24 -1.37
C THR A 300 -11.35 9.59 -0.01
N GLY A 301 -10.33 10.11 0.72
CA GLY A 301 -10.06 9.71 2.10
C GLY A 301 -11.18 10.12 3.06
N PHE A 302 -11.86 11.23 2.78
CA PHE A 302 -13.01 11.67 3.56
C PHE A 302 -14.18 10.68 3.47
N ASP A 303 -14.55 10.25 2.26
CA ASP A 303 -15.58 9.23 2.07
C ASP A 303 -15.23 7.94 2.82
N ALA A 304 -13.96 7.52 2.77
CA ALA A 304 -13.50 6.32 3.46
C ALA A 304 -13.60 6.44 4.98
N LEU A 305 -13.25 7.60 5.53
CA LEU A 305 -13.38 7.88 6.97
C LEU A 305 -14.83 7.89 7.41
N CYS A 306 -15.71 8.58 6.69
CA CYS A 306 -17.14 8.63 6.97
C CYS A 306 -17.75 7.21 6.99
N TRP A 307 -17.46 6.40 5.98
CA TRP A 307 -17.93 5.02 5.93
C TRP A 307 -17.39 4.16 7.08
N GLY A 308 -16.10 4.34 7.45
CA GLY A 308 -15.52 3.65 8.60
C GLY A 308 -16.18 4.00 9.92
N ILE A 309 -16.59 5.25 10.11
CA ILE A 309 -17.27 5.71 11.34
C ILE A 309 -18.76 5.28 11.38
N ILE A 310 -19.47 5.44 10.26
CA ILE A 310 -20.90 5.12 10.19
C ILE A 310 -21.14 3.60 10.19
N GLY A 311 -20.19 2.82 9.67
CA GLY A 311 -20.27 1.37 9.60
C GLY A 311 -19.91 0.62 10.88
N GLN A 312 -19.49 1.32 11.95
CA GLN A 312 -19.24 0.76 13.27
C GLN A 312 -20.49 0.79 14.14
#